data_6388887a9a8fee4445ca952d5c26e1ea
#
_entry.id   6388887a9a8fee4445ca952d5c26e1ea
#
_cell.length_a   1.000
_cell.length_b   1.000
_cell.length_c   1.000
_cell.angle_alpha   90.00
_cell.angle_beta   90.00
_cell.angle_gamma   90.00
#
_symmetry.space_group_name_H-M   'P 1'
#
loop_
_entity.id
_entity.type
_entity.pdbx_description
1 polymer ?
#
loop_
_entity_poly.entity_id
_entity_poly.type
_entity_poly.pdbx_seq_one_letter_code
_entity_poly.pdbx_strand_id
1 'polypeptide(L)'
;MNEIEKLFNLIPAGSGHVKMKVDRCPVGVYYGKSEVGNLRLAFLTENPPLIFDSTATLKVLQWPEGANVYWTCFELLNESAKQVFFVLCNNLISAAVDCASEEIALSAIKNRFTTWKKLFKNPTSVMTEELYKGLFGELFFLNSWLIGHHDPNIAVNAWSGPNRTAKDFSLNNDWYEVKTVSSNAETVKISSLTQLESEQPGKLVLVKTEKMSNEFDNGECTVEQVMTSILFRITDESVKDAFVEKIALYGYNTDTSASNFPKYRVSKMNFYRIDDDFPKITGNDVPHSEIVRVTYELSISAIDKYLEGEK
;
A
#
# COMPACT_ATOMS: atom_id res chain seq x y z
N MET A 1 -0.47 -11.15 14.08
CA MET A 1 0.96 -11.50 13.86
C MET A 1 1.03 -12.50 12.74
N ASN A 2 1.73 -12.17 11.66
CA ASN A 2 1.90 -13.01 10.48
C ASN A 2 2.71 -14.26 10.84
N GLU A 3 2.49 -15.39 10.18
CA GLU A 3 3.22 -16.63 10.41
C GLU A 3 4.75 -16.45 10.19
N ILE A 4 5.12 -15.73 9.14
CA ILE A 4 6.52 -15.41 8.84
C ILE A 4 7.16 -14.52 9.93
N GLU A 5 6.42 -13.58 10.49
CA GLU A 5 6.88 -12.75 11.61
C GLU A 5 7.14 -13.58 12.86
N LYS A 6 6.30 -14.57 13.14
CA LYS A 6 6.52 -15.53 14.25
C LYS A 6 7.81 -16.31 14.06
N LEU A 7 8.06 -16.79 12.82
CA LEU A 7 9.28 -17.51 12.49
C LEU A 7 10.53 -16.67 12.74
N PHE A 8 10.54 -15.41 12.23
CA PHE A 8 11.67 -14.52 12.45
C PHE A 8 11.91 -14.15 13.92
N ASN A 9 10.85 -14.09 14.74
CA ASN A 9 10.98 -13.79 16.17
C ASN A 9 11.59 -14.96 16.97
N LEU A 10 11.51 -16.19 16.46
CA LEU A 10 12.04 -17.39 17.12
C LEU A 10 13.54 -17.59 16.93
N ILE A 11 14.16 -16.91 15.94
CA ILE A 11 15.59 -17.11 15.66
C ILE A 11 16.45 -15.98 16.23
N PRO A 12 17.58 -16.31 16.89
CA PRO A 12 18.53 -15.31 17.35
C PRO A 12 19.32 -14.67 16.21
N ALA A 13 19.95 -13.52 16.48
CA ALA A 13 20.92 -12.93 15.55
C ALA A 13 22.08 -13.88 15.31
N GLY A 14 22.62 -13.89 14.08
CA GLY A 14 23.74 -14.76 13.70
C GLY A 14 23.40 -16.25 13.58
N SER A 15 22.13 -16.65 13.64
CA SER A 15 21.73 -18.07 13.58
C SER A 15 21.90 -18.73 12.20
N GLY A 16 22.41 -17.99 11.19
CA GLY A 16 22.52 -18.50 9.83
C GLY A 16 21.16 -18.61 9.13
N HIS A 17 21.02 -19.61 8.27
CA HIS A 17 19.81 -19.86 7.50
C HIS A 17 19.08 -21.10 8.03
N VAL A 18 17.82 -20.94 8.44
CA VAL A 18 16.95 -22.02 8.93
C VAL A 18 16.00 -22.41 7.80
N LYS A 19 15.96 -23.70 7.46
CA LYS A 19 15.10 -24.21 6.40
C LYS A 19 13.63 -24.09 6.78
N MET A 20 12.84 -23.50 5.87
CA MET A 20 11.40 -23.48 5.95
C MET A 20 10.84 -24.63 5.10
N LYS A 21 9.89 -25.37 5.65
CA LYS A 21 9.16 -26.36 4.86
C LYS A 21 8.08 -25.63 4.07
N VAL A 22 8.20 -25.65 2.74
CA VAL A 22 7.21 -25.11 1.82
C VAL A 22 6.83 -26.25 0.87
N ASP A 23 5.58 -26.67 0.95
CA ASP A 23 5.09 -27.76 0.10
C ASP A 23 5.00 -27.30 -1.37
N ARG A 24 5.29 -28.20 -2.29
CA ARG A 24 5.22 -27.97 -3.76
C ARG A 24 6.07 -26.78 -4.24
N CYS A 25 7.17 -26.50 -3.56
CA CYS A 25 8.12 -25.47 -3.96
C CYS A 25 9.40 -26.12 -4.51
N PRO A 26 9.78 -25.87 -5.78
CA PRO A 26 10.95 -26.51 -6.40
C PRO A 26 12.29 -25.92 -5.92
N VAL A 27 12.27 -24.80 -5.19
CA VAL A 27 13.47 -24.17 -4.60
C VAL A 27 13.51 -24.35 -3.09
N GLY A 28 14.69 -24.46 -2.51
CA GLY A 28 14.85 -24.46 -1.07
C GLY A 28 14.54 -23.08 -0.50
N VAL A 29 13.67 -22.99 0.53
CA VAL A 29 13.32 -21.74 1.20
C VAL A 29 13.92 -21.72 2.60
N TYR A 30 14.57 -20.62 2.94
CA TYR A 30 15.24 -20.43 4.23
C TYR A 30 14.99 -19.02 4.76
N TYR A 31 14.93 -18.90 6.07
CA TYR A 31 14.87 -17.63 6.76
C TYR A 31 15.98 -17.54 7.80
N GLY A 32 16.40 -16.34 8.16
CA GLY A 32 17.52 -16.17 9.07
C GLY A 32 17.70 -14.74 9.53
N LYS A 33 18.75 -14.54 10.33
CA LYS A 33 19.23 -13.22 10.71
C LYS A 33 20.73 -13.12 10.49
N SER A 34 21.18 -11.95 10.02
CA SER A 34 22.60 -11.65 9.95
C SER A 34 23.22 -11.55 11.34
N GLU A 35 24.53 -11.44 11.43
CA GLU A 35 25.26 -11.23 12.69
C GLU A 35 24.82 -9.95 13.42
N VAL A 36 24.44 -8.92 12.65
CA VAL A 36 23.91 -7.66 13.19
C VAL A 36 22.39 -7.66 13.42
N GLY A 37 21.72 -8.82 13.18
CA GLY A 37 20.29 -8.99 13.45
C GLY A 37 19.36 -8.68 12.27
N ASN A 38 19.86 -8.27 11.09
CA ASN A 38 19.03 -7.99 9.92
C ASN A 38 18.28 -9.24 9.47
N LEU A 39 16.99 -9.08 9.15
CA LEU A 39 16.14 -10.18 8.68
C LEU A 39 16.54 -10.63 7.28
N ARG A 40 16.52 -11.94 7.04
CA ARG A 40 16.92 -12.56 5.78
C ARG A 40 15.90 -13.59 5.31
N LEU A 41 15.46 -13.48 4.05
CA LEU A 41 14.83 -14.56 3.31
C LEU A 41 15.83 -15.05 2.26
N ALA A 42 16.05 -16.36 2.15
CA ALA A 42 16.97 -16.90 1.17
C ALA A 42 16.36 -18.08 0.41
N PHE A 43 16.74 -18.19 -0.85
CA PHE A 43 16.42 -19.30 -1.73
C PHE A 43 17.70 -20.06 -2.07
N LEU A 44 17.61 -21.38 -2.02
CA LEU A 44 18.67 -22.31 -2.40
C LEU A 44 18.27 -23.01 -3.68
N THR A 45 19.14 -23.00 -4.69
CA THR A 45 18.87 -23.55 -6.03
C THR A 45 20.05 -24.34 -6.55
N GLU A 46 19.80 -25.29 -7.46
CA GLU A 46 20.85 -26.02 -8.20
C GLU A 46 21.23 -25.29 -9.50
N ASN A 47 20.36 -24.44 -10.01
CA ASN A 47 20.61 -23.59 -11.16
C ASN A 47 21.25 -22.26 -10.77
N PRO A 48 22.14 -21.70 -11.62
CA PRO A 48 22.70 -20.38 -11.39
C PRO A 48 21.62 -19.33 -11.19
N PRO A 49 21.75 -18.43 -10.18
CA PRO A 49 20.72 -17.44 -9.90
C PRO A 49 20.65 -16.39 -10.99
N LEU A 50 19.44 -15.89 -11.25
CA LEU A 50 19.24 -14.66 -12.01
C LEU A 50 19.82 -13.47 -11.24
N ILE A 51 20.31 -12.45 -11.95
CA ILE A 51 20.85 -11.25 -11.33
C ILE A 51 19.71 -10.43 -10.71
N PHE A 52 19.89 -10.05 -9.46
CA PHE A 52 19.00 -9.16 -8.70
C PHE A 52 19.78 -7.91 -8.27
N ASP A 53 19.15 -6.74 -8.38
CA ASP A 53 19.77 -5.50 -7.88
C ASP A 53 19.28 -5.19 -6.48
N SER A 54 20.19 -4.74 -5.63
CA SER A 54 19.87 -4.22 -4.30
C SER A 54 19.23 -2.82 -4.36
N THR A 55 18.65 -2.39 -3.24
CA THR A 55 18.22 -1.02 -2.96
C THR A 55 18.90 -0.52 -1.68
N ALA A 56 18.66 0.72 -1.27
CA ALA A 56 19.18 1.22 0.00
C ALA A 56 18.62 0.47 1.22
N THR A 57 17.36 0.06 1.15
CA THR A 57 16.64 -0.62 2.23
C THR A 57 16.76 -2.14 2.19
N LEU A 58 16.95 -2.72 0.99
CA LEU A 58 16.94 -4.15 0.76
C LEU A 58 18.18 -4.57 -0.02
N LYS A 59 19.06 -5.34 0.63
CA LYS A 59 20.27 -5.89 0.02
C LYS A 59 20.00 -7.28 -0.53
N VAL A 60 20.43 -7.54 -1.77
CA VAL A 60 20.42 -8.89 -2.34
C VAL A 60 21.84 -9.42 -2.40
N LEU A 61 22.04 -10.55 -1.78
CA LEU A 61 23.32 -11.27 -1.72
C LEU A 61 23.17 -12.58 -2.50
N GLN A 62 24.15 -12.87 -3.34
CA GLN A 62 24.18 -14.10 -4.14
C GLN A 62 25.56 -14.71 -4.08
N TRP A 63 25.65 -16.01 -3.78
CA TRP A 63 26.91 -16.73 -3.72
C TRP A 63 26.71 -18.21 -4.05
N PRO A 64 27.73 -18.88 -4.64
CA PRO A 64 27.74 -20.32 -4.80
C PRO A 64 28.07 -21.02 -3.47
N GLU A 65 27.50 -22.22 -3.26
CA GLU A 65 27.88 -23.15 -2.20
C GLU A 65 28.26 -24.50 -2.82
N GLY A 66 29.56 -24.71 -3.05
CA GLY A 66 30.05 -25.88 -3.76
C GLY A 66 29.87 -25.81 -5.29
N ALA A 67 29.74 -26.94 -5.95
CA ALA A 67 29.84 -27.01 -7.42
C ALA A 67 28.54 -26.60 -8.16
N ASN A 68 27.37 -26.90 -7.60
CA ASN A 68 26.08 -26.70 -8.27
C ASN A 68 24.98 -26.25 -7.31
N VAL A 69 25.32 -25.47 -6.30
CA VAL A 69 24.35 -24.95 -5.35
C VAL A 69 24.56 -23.44 -5.21
N TYR A 70 23.47 -22.69 -5.25
CA TYR A 70 23.50 -21.23 -5.27
C TYR A 70 22.49 -20.66 -4.26
N TRP A 71 22.93 -19.64 -3.56
CA TRP A 71 22.10 -18.85 -2.68
C TRP A 71 21.67 -17.54 -3.31
N THR A 72 20.41 -17.19 -3.13
CA THR A 72 19.89 -15.83 -3.35
C THR A 72 19.21 -15.36 -2.06
N CYS A 73 19.80 -14.40 -1.40
CA CYS A 73 19.38 -13.91 -0.09
C CYS A 73 18.94 -12.45 -0.15
N PHE A 74 17.75 -12.18 0.33
CA PHE A 74 17.16 -10.85 0.50
C PHE A 74 17.33 -10.43 1.97
N GLU A 75 18.12 -9.41 2.24
CA GLU A 75 18.42 -8.90 3.57
C GLU A 75 17.83 -7.51 3.77
N LEU A 76 17.00 -7.35 4.81
CA LEU A 76 16.43 -6.07 5.19
C LEU A 76 17.45 -5.24 5.95
N LEU A 77 17.80 -4.07 5.44
CA LEU A 77 18.76 -3.13 6.06
C LEU A 77 18.09 -2.08 6.94
N ASN A 78 16.81 -1.77 6.69
CA ASN A 78 16.07 -0.75 7.42
C ASN A 78 14.89 -1.38 8.18
N GLU A 79 14.95 -1.40 9.51
CA GLU A 79 13.92 -1.98 10.40
C GLU A 79 12.56 -1.30 10.21
N SER A 80 12.49 -0.04 9.77
CA SER A 80 11.21 0.64 9.53
C SER A 80 10.37 -0.03 8.44
N ALA A 81 11.00 -0.74 7.50
CA ALA A 81 10.33 -1.47 6.42
C ALA A 81 9.96 -2.93 6.78
N LYS A 82 10.08 -3.32 8.05
CA LYS A 82 9.93 -4.70 8.52
C LYS A 82 8.59 -5.34 8.14
N GLN A 83 7.49 -4.63 8.29
CA GLN A 83 6.15 -5.16 7.99
C GLN A 83 5.99 -5.38 6.47
N VAL A 84 6.45 -4.44 5.65
CA VAL A 84 6.46 -4.58 4.19
C VAL A 84 7.37 -5.73 3.76
N PHE A 85 8.52 -5.90 4.43
CA PHE A 85 9.43 -7.02 4.16
C PHE A 85 8.78 -8.37 4.44
N PHE A 86 8.00 -8.52 5.51
CA PHE A 86 7.28 -9.76 5.78
C PHE A 86 6.27 -10.11 4.68
N VAL A 87 5.56 -9.08 4.17
CA VAL A 87 4.63 -9.29 3.04
C VAL A 87 5.40 -9.65 1.78
N LEU A 88 6.51 -8.98 1.50
CA LEU A 88 7.40 -9.33 0.38
C LEU A 88 7.88 -10.78 0.49
N CYS A 89 8.34 -11.23 1.66
CA CYS A 89 8.78 -12.61 1.87
C CYS A 89 7.69 -13.61 1.50
N ASN A 90 6.47 -13.42 2.02
CA ASN A 90 5.33 -14.28 1.67
C ASN A 90 5.08 -14.28 0.16
N ASN A 91 5.16 -13.12 -0.46
CA ASN A 91 4.88 -12.94 -1.88
C ASN A 91 5.92 -13.62 -2.77
N LEU A 92 7.21 -13.53 -2.41
CA LEU A 92 8.29 -14.22 -3.12
C LEU A 92 8.18 -15.74 -2.98
N ILE A 93 7.83 -16.23 -1.78
CA ILE A 93 7.61 -17.66 -1.53
C ILE A 93 6.41 -18.16 -2.36
N SER A 94 5.28 -17.44 -2.31
CA SER A 94 4.08 -17.80 -3.09
C SER A 94 4.34 -17.85 -4.59
N ALA A 95 5.19 -16.96 -5.11
CA ALA A 95 5.55 -16.95 -6.52
C ALA A 95 6.33 -18.22 -6.96
N ALA A 96 7.01 -18.88 -6.03
CA ALA A 96 7.76 -20.11 -6.30
C ALA A 96 6.94 -21.40 -6.13
N VAL A 97 5.83 -21.34 -5.38
CA VAL A 97 4.96 -22.50 -5.14
C VAL A 97 4.27 -22.92 -6.43
N ASP A 98 4.08 -24.23 -6.60
CA ASP A 98 3.46 -24.88 -7.76
C ASP A 98 4.16 -24.61 -9.12
N CYS A 99 5.36 -24.06 -9.12
CA CYS A 99 6.17 -23.97 -10.33
C CYS A 99 6.66 -25.36 -10.77
N ALA A 100 6.63 -25.62 -12.08
CA ALA A 100 7.01 -26.92 -12.63
C ALA A 100 8.51 -27.21 -12.57
N SER A 101 9.35 -26.16 -12.47
CA SER A 101 10.81 -26.28 -12.35
C SER A 101 11.41 -25.15 -11.53
N GLU A 102 12.65 -25.34 -11.12
CA GLU A 102 13.45 -24.35 -10.40
C GLU A 102 13.67 -23.08 -11.23
N GLU A 103 13.92 -23.20 -12.54
CA GLU A 103 14.11 -22.06 -13.45
C GLU A 103 12.84 -21.19 -13.55
N ILE A 104 11.68 -21.84 -13.62
CA ILE A 104 10.38 -21.14 -13.63
C ILE A 104 10.17 -20.42 -12.30
N ALA A 105 10.47 -21.07 -11.17
CA ALA A 105 10.38 -20.47 -9.85
C ALA A 105 11.31 -19.27 -9.69
N LEU A 106 12.57 -19.37 -10.13
CA LEU A 106 13.53 -18.26 -10.12
C LEU A 106 13.05 -17.06 -10.96
N SER A 107 12.48 -17.34 -12.13
CA SER A 107 11.92 -16.31 -13.00
C SER A 107 10.70 -15.63 -12.34
N ALA A 108 9.83 -16.40 -11.71
CA ALA A 108 8.67 -15.89 -10.99
C ALA A 108 9.08 -15.02 -9.78
N ILE A 109 10.04 -15.48 -8.97
CA ILE A 109 10.62 -14.72 -7.86
C ILE A 109 11.21 -13.40 -8.36
N LYS A 110 11.97 -13.43 -9.48
CA LYS A 110 12.59 -12.22 -10.04
C LYS A 110 11.56 -11.22 -10.52
N ASN A 111 10.54 -11.66 -11.25
CA ASN A 111 9.47 -10.79 -11.73
C ASN A 111 8.74 -10.14 -10.57
N ARG A 112 8.37 -10.91 -9.56
CA ARG A 112 7.71 -10.43 -8.34
C ARG A 112 8.59 -9.42 -7.60
N PHE A 113 9.84 -9.76 -7.38
CA PHE A 113 10.79 -8.87 -6.73
C PHE A 113 10.96 -7.54 -7.50
N THR A 114 10.99 -7.58 -8.83
CA THR A 114 11.14 -6.39 -9.68
C THR A 114 9.99 -5.40 -9.48
N THR A 115 8.75 -5.90 -9.34
CA THR A 115 7.58 -5.07 -9.02
C THR A 115 7.70 -4.48 -7.62
N TRP A 116 7.94 -5.32 -6.62
CA TRP A 116 8.00 -4.91 -5.23
C TRP A 116 9.20 -4.02 -4.88
N LYS A 117 10.32 -4.18 -5.60
CA LYS A 117 11.51 -3.34 -5.47
C LYS A 117 11.20 -1.84 -5.62
N LYS A 118 10.13 -1.48 -6.32
CA LYS A 118 9.68 -0.09 -6.48
C LYS A 118 9.37 0.58 -5.13
N LEU A 119 8.86 -0.18 -4.14
CA LEU A 119 8.61 0.31 -2.78
C LEU A 119 9.88 0.54 -1.95
N PHE A 120 11.01 -0.04 -2.36
CA PHE A 120 12.30 0.04 -1.69
C PHE A 120 13.32 0.91 -2.44
N LYS A 121 12.89 1.63 -3.49
CA LYS A 121 13.72 2.58 -4.23
C LYS A 121 13.53 3.99 -3.68
N ASN A 122 14.59 4.80 -3.80
CA ASN A 122 14.46 6.23 -3.54
C ASN A 122 13.39 6.84 -4.45
N PRO A 123 12.46 7.65 -3.89
CA PRO A 123 11.39 8.23 -4.68
C PRO A 123 11.95 9.26 -5.66
N THR A 124 11.30 9.36 -6.81
CA THR A 124 11.57 10.44 -7.78
C THR A 124 10.91 11.77 -7.38
N SER A 125 9.98 11.74 -6.42
CA SER A 125 9.28 12.90 -5.87
C SER A 125 9.28 12.88 -4.34
N VAL A 126 9.34 14.04 -3.73
CA VAL A 126 9.27 14.15 -2.26
C VAL A 126 7.82 13.96 -1.82
N MET A 127 7.56 12.96 -0.98
CA MET A 127 6.28 12.79 -0.30
C MET A 127 6.11 13.94 0.72
N THR A 128 5.08 14.76 0.56
CA THR A 128 4.72 15.78 1.55
C THR A 128 3.78 15.21 2.62
N GLU A 129 3.68 15.88 3.78
CA GLU A 129 2.73 15.46 4.82
C GLU A 129 1.28 15.48 4.30
N GLU A 130 0.93 16.42 3.43
CA GLU A 130 -0.40 16.51 2.82
C GLU A 130 -0.68 15.30 1.91
N LEU A 131 0.25 14.93 1.04
CA LEU A 131 0.13 13.74 0.19
C LEU A 131 0.07 12.47 1.02
N TYR A 132 0.91 12.35 2.06
CA TYR A 132 0.89 11.20 2.96
C TYR A 132 -0.45 11.07 3.71
N LYS A 133 -0.99 12.20 4.22
CA LYS A 133 -2.29 12.24 4.88
C LYS A 133 -3.43 11.86 3.92
N GLY A 134 -3.37 12.34 2.67
CA GLY A 134 -4.32 11.96 1.62
C GLY A 134 -4.31 10.46 1.34
N LEU A 135 -3.11 9.92 1.07
CA LEU A 135 -2.92 8.48 0.85
C LEU A 135 -3.41 7.65 2.04
N PHE A 136 -3.08 8.07 3.28
CA PHE A 136 -3.56 7.39 4.48
C PHE A 136 -5.09 7.29 4.51
N GLY A 137 -5.81 8.38 4.21
CA GLY A 137 -7.27 8.37 4.23
C GLY A 137 -7.89 7.53 3.13
N GLU A 138 -7.36 7.56 1.90
CA GLU A 138 -7.81 6.71 0.81
C GLU A 138 -7.62 5.22 1.15
N LEU A 139 -6.43 4.83 1.64
CA LEU A 139 -6.15 3.46 2.03
C LEU A 139 -6.98 3.03 3.26
N PHE A 140 -7.18 3.92 4.23
CA PHE A 140 -8.02 3.62 5.39
C PHE A 140 -9.48 3.38 4.98
N PHE A 141 -10.04 4.19 4.09
CA PHE A 141 -11.37 3.97 3.51
C PHE A 141 -11.44 2.63 2.77
N LEU A 142 -10.44 2.34 1.91
CA LEU A 142 -10.35 1.07 1.19
C LEU A 142 -10.37 -0.12 2.15
N ASN A 143 -9.51 -0.11 3.18
CA ASN A 143 -9.35 -1.23 4.10
C ASN A 143 -10.54 -1.41 5.05
N SER A 144 -11.00 -0.31 5.66
CA SER A 144 -11.99 -0.37 6.75
C SER A 144 -13.44 -0.37 6.26
N TRP A 145 -13.69 0.13 5.04
CA TRP A 145 -15.04 0.20 4.47
C TRP A 145 -15.17 -0.65 3.22
N LEU A 146 -14.44 -0.33 2.15
CA LEU A 146 -14.73 -0.89 0.83
C LEU A 146 -14.49 -2.41 0.77
N ILE A 147 -13.35 -2.89 1.32
CA ILE A 147 -13.06 -4.33 1.44
C ILE A 147 -14.03 -5.05 2.39
N GLY A 148 -14.68 -4.34 3.31
CA GLY A 148 -15.74 -4.90 4.17
C GLY A 148 -17.07 -5.15 3.47
N HIS A 149 -17.30 -4.49 2.32
CA HIS A 149 -18.55 -4.52 1.57
C HIS A 149 -18.42 -5.20 0.19
N HIS A 150 -17.19 -5.40 -0.29
CA HIS A 150 -16.88 -5.99 -1.58
C HIS A 150 -15.74 -7.00 -1.46
N ASP A 151 -15.60 -7.87 -2.45
CA ASP A 151 -14.40 -8.71 -2.56
C ASP A 151 -13.13 -7.85 -2.56
N PRO A 152 -12.08 -8.23 -1.81
CA PRO A 152 -10.86 -7.43 -1.70
C PRO A 152 -10.22 -7.09 -3.05
N ASN A 153 -10.21 -8.02 -4.01
CA ASN A 153 -9.62 -7.79 -5.32
C ASN A 153 -10.44 -6.76 -6.12
N ILE A 154 -11.77 -6.81 -6.02
CA ILE A 154 -12.66 -5.83 -6.66
C ILE A 154 -12.47 -4.46 -6.01
N ALA A 155 -12.45 -4.38 -4.69
CA ALA A 155 -12.28 -3.12 -3.96
C ALA A 155 -10.95 -2.42 -4.28
N VAL A 156 -9.85 -3.17 -4.35
CA VAL A 156 -8.52 -2.65 -4.71
C VAL A 156 -8.45 -2.21 -6.18
N ASN A 157 -9.09 -2.94 -7.09
CA ASN A 157 -9.16 -2.54 -8.50
C ASN A 157 -9.98 -1.26 -8.70
N ALA A 158 -10.99 -1.03 -7.86
CA ALA A 158 -11.78 0.20 -7.88
C ALA A 158 -11.00 1.45 -7.47
N TRP A 159 -9.88 1.29 -6.74
CA TRP A 159 -9.03 2.41 -6.35
C TRP A 159 -8.22 2.93 -7.54
N SER A 160 -8.45 4.17 -7.91
CA SER A 160 -7.75 4.84 -9.00
C SER A 160 -6.33 5.25 -8.61
N GLY A 161 -6.11 5.55 -7.32
CA GLY A 161 -4.81 5.91 -6.78
C GLY A 161 -4.18 7.10 -7.51
N PRO A 162 -2.88 7.01 -7.87
CA PRO A 162 -2.12 8.11 -8.44
C PRO A 162 -2.47 8.43 -9.90
N ASN A 163 -3.37 7.69 -10.55
CA ASN A 163 -3.70 7.84 -11.97
C ASN A 163 -4.41 9.16 -12.29
N ARG A 164 -4.66 10.02 -11.26
CA ARG A 164 -5.29 11.34 -11.39
C ARG A 164 -6.60 11.32 -12.17
N THR A 165 -7.37 10.24 -12.02
CA THR A 165 -8.74 10.18 -12.49
C THR A 165 -9.60 11.15 -11.70
N ALA A 166 -10.80 11.44 -12.22
CA ALA A 166 -11.71 12.38 -11.56
C ALA A 166 -12.22 11.90 -10.19
N LYS A 167 -12.12 10.59 -9.92
CA LYS A 167 -12.63 9.94 -8.69
C LYS A 167 -11.56 9.07 -8.07
N ASP A 168 -11.51 9.01 -6.74
CA ASP A 168 -10.57 8.15 -6.02
C ASP A 168 -10.95 6.68 -6.14
N PHE A 169 -12.26 6.36 -6.11
CA PHE A 169 -12.78 5.00 -6.28
C PHE A 169 -13.97 4.98 -7.23
N SER A 170 -14.00 3.96 -8.10
CA SER A 170 -15.10 3.72 -9.05
C SER A 170 -15.46 2.24 -9.07
N LEU A 171 -16.71 1.92 -8.73
CA LEU A 171 -17.28 0.56 -8.70
C LEU A 171 -18.59 0.55 -9.48
N ASN A 172 -18.62 -0.07 -10.66
CA ASN A 172 -19.82 -0.18 -11.48
C ASN A 172 -20.59 1.17 -11.58
N ASN A 173 -21.64 1.33 -10.75
CA ASN A 173 -22.49 2.53 -10.71
C ASN A 173 -22.20 3.44 -9.50
N ASP A 174 -21.28 3.05 -8.63
CA ASP A 174 -20.90 3.82 -7.43
C ASP A 174 -19.52 4.45 -7.60
N TRP A 175 -19.37 5.68 -7.09
CA TRP A 175 -18.05 6.31 -7.00
C TRP A 175 -17.91 7.03 -5.66
N TYR A 176 -16.64 7.16 -5.25
CA TYR A 176 -16.29 7.83 -4.01
C TYR A 176 -15.13 8.80 -4.24
N GLU A 177 -15.28 10.00 -3.69
CA GLU A 177 -14.20 10.97 -3.50
C GLU A 177 -13.86 11.00 -2.01
N VAL A 178 -12.62 10.74 -1.65
CA VAL A 178 -12.16 10.66 -0.27
C VAL A 178 -11.36 11.90 0.10
N LYS A 179 -11.73 12.55 1.17
CA LYS A 179 -10.99 13.69 1.72
C LYS A 179 -10.60 13.42 3.16
N THR A 180 -9.31 13.53 3.45
CA THR A 180 -8.78 13.38 4.80
C THR A 180 -8.65 14.74 5.47
N VAL A 181 -9.50 14.99 6.46
CA VAL A 181 -9.55 16.25 7.18
C VAL A 181 -9.17 16.05 8.66
N SER A 182 -8.79 17.14 9.34
CA SER A 182 -8.62 17.09 10.78
C SER A 182 -9.98 16.91 11.47
N SER A 183 -10.01 16.28 12.67
CA SER A 183 -11.28 16.03 13.39
C SER A 183 -12.07 17.30 13.69
N ASN A 184 -11.39 18.43 13.84
CA ASN A 184 -11.97 19.77 14.09
C ASN A 184 -12.04 20.65 12.84
N ALA A 185 -11.88 20.10 11.63
CA ALA A 185 -11.97 20.88 10.40
C ALA A 185 -13.39 21.41 10.19
N GLU A 186 -13.50 22.69 9.87
CA GLU A 186 -14.76 23.38 9.57
C GLU A 186 -15.10 23.32 8.08
N THR A 187 -14.07 23.15 7.23
CA THR A 187 -14.21 23.10 5.77
C THR A 187 -13.51 21.90 5.17
N VAL A 188 -13.94 21.52 3.97
CA VAL A 188 -13.27 20.54 3.11
C VAL A 188 -12.96 21.15 1.76
N LYS A 189 -11.72 21.00 1.29
CA LYS A 189 -11.22 21.54 0.03
C LYS A 189 -11.53 20.62 -1.13
N ILE A 190 -12.13 21.17 -2.17
CA ILE A 190 -12.34 20.53 -3.48
C ILE A 190 -11.35 21.15 -4.47
N SER A 191 -10.44 20.33 -4.99
CA SER A 191 -9.25 20.80 -5.73
C SER A 191 -9.48 20.92 -7.26
N SER A 192 -10.59 20.39 -7.78
CA SER A 192 -10.99 20.54 -9.19
C SER A 192 -12.50 20.37 -9.34
N LEU A 193 -13.05 20.87 -10.44
CA LEU A 193 -14.46 20.73 -10.77
C LEU A 193 -14.88 19.26 -10.94
N THR A 194 -14.02 18.46 -11.54
CA THR A 194 -14.30 17.07 -11.90
C THR A 194 -14.41 16.12 -10.69
N GLN A 195 -13.92 16.53 -9.50
CA GLN A 195 -13.97 15.68 -8.31
C GLN A 195 -15.40 15.36 -7.86
N LEU A 196 -16.32 16.31 -7.97
CA LEU A 196 -17.72 16.13 -7.56
C LEU A 196 -18.69 16.10 -8.75
N GLU A 197 -18.22 16.36 -9.98
CA GLU A 197 -19.02 16.32 -11.19
C GLU A 197 -19.19 14.88 -11.70
N SER A 198 -20.42 14.41 -11.86
CA SER A 198 -20.74 13.09 -12.41
C SER A 198 -22.22 13.05 -12.82
N GLU A 199 -22.54 12.29 -13.86
CA GLU A 199 -23.91 11.95 -14.26
C GLU A 199 -24.56 10.94 -13.30
N GLN A 200 -23.76 10.17 -12.59
CA GLN A 200 -24.22 9.18 -11.62
C GLN A 200 -24.06 9.71 -10.20
N PRO A 201 -25.00 9.41 -9.29
CA PRO A 201 -24.85 9.72 -7.88
C PRO A 201 -23.58 9.08 -7.31
N GLY A 202 -22.95 9.75 -6.37
CA GLY A 202 -21.75 9.27 -5.71
C GLY A 202 -21.66 9.74 -4.27
N LYS A 203 -20.52 9.54 -3.65
CA LYS A 203 -20.33 9.92 -2.25
C LYS A 203 -19.02 10.67 -2.04
N LEU A 204 -19.12 11.78 -1.29
CA LEU A 204 -17.96 12.40 -0.67
C LEU A 204 -17.76 11.72 0.70
N VAL A 205 -16.56 11.16 0.91
CA VAL A 205 -16.19 10.52 2.17
C VAL A 205 -15.20 11.40 2.90
N LEU A 206 -15.58 11.89 4.09
CA LEU A 206 -14.66 12.64 4.96
C LEU A 206 -14.07 11.70 6.01
N VAL A 207 -12.77 11.40 5.88
CA VAL A 207 -12.01 10.68 6.89
C VAL A 207 -11.45 11.69 7.89
N LYS A 208 -12.08 11.77 9.06
CA LYS A 208 -11.68 12.69 10.13
C LYS A 208 -10.56 12.11 10.96
N THR A 209 -9.43 12.81 11.01
CA THR A 209 -8.19 12.31 11.64
C THR A 209 -7.68 13.26 12.72
N GLU A 210 -7.03 12.65 13.70
CA GLU A 210 -6.23 13.35 14.70
C GLU A 210 -4.76 12.96 14.53
N LYS A 211 -3.89 13.96 14.59
CA LYS A 211 -2.44 13.73 14.56
C LYS A 211 -1.98 13.24 15.93
N MET A 212 -1.29 12.11 15.95
CA MET A 212 -0.84 11.45 17.17
C MET A 212 0.68 11.55 17.34
N SER A 213 1.17 11.34 18.55
CA SER A 213 2.61 11.22 18.81
C SER A 213 3.20 9.96 18.16
N ASN A 214 4.52 9.95 17.98
CA ASN A 214 5.22 8.79 17.43
C ASN A 214 5.12 7.53 18.30
N GLU A 215 4.82 7.67 19.60
CA GLU A 215 4.63 6.57 20.54
C GLU A 215 3.23 5.94 20.45
N PHE A 216 2.29 6.60 19.73
CA PHE A 216 0.96 6.06 19.56
C PHE A 216 1.00 4.76 18.75
N ASP A 217 0.43 3.69 19.30
CA ASP A 217 0.39 2.37 18.68
C ASP A 217 -0.94 1.69 19.02
N ASN A 218 -2.02 2.20 18.45
CA ASN A 218 -3.35 1.63 18.63
C ASN A 218 -4.06 1.53 17.27
N GLY A 219 -4.02 0.33 16.70
CA GLY A 219 -4.61 0.03 15.40
C GLY A 219 -3.75 0.50 14.21
N GLU A 220 -4.40 0.72 13.09
CA GLU A 220 -3.77 1.15 11.85
C GLU A 220 -3.64 2.67 11.84
N CYS A 221 -2.47 3.18 12.16
CA CYS A 221 -2.20 4.60 12.31
C CYS A 221 -1.16 5.15 11.31
N THR A 222 -0.62 4.32 10.43
CA THR A 222 0.34 4.72 9.39
C THR A 222 -0.06 4.14 8.03
N VAL A 223 0.40 4.77 6.96
CA VAL A 223 0.22 4.26 5.58
C VAL A 223 0.75 2.83 5.46
N GLU A 224 1.90 2.53 6.07
CA GLU A 224 2.50 1.20 6.05
C GLU A 224 1.60 0.13 6.67
N GLN A 225 1.03 0.40 7.84
CA GLN A 225 0.15 -0.53 8.53
C GLN A 225 -1.13 -0.81 7.73
N VAL A 226 -1.76 0.24 7.21
CA VAL A 226 -2.98 0.10 6.39
C VAL A 226 -2.67 -0.64 5.08
N MET A 227 -1.60 -0.26 4.39
CA MET A 227 -1.15 -0.94 3.17
C MET A 227 -0.88 -2.42 3.40
N THR A 228 -0.18 -2.75 4.49
CA THR A 228 0.14 -4.14 4.86
C THR A 228 -1.14 -4.93 5.13
N SER A 229 -2.10 -4.33 5.85
CA SER A 229 -3.41 -4.95 6.11
C SER A 229 -4.17 -5.25 4.81
N ILE A 230 -4.20 -4.32 3.86
CA ILE A 230 -4.80 -4.52 2.53
C ILE A 230 -4.13 -5.68 1.79
N LEU A 231 -2.79 -5.69 1.72
CA LEU A 231 -2.02 -6.72 1.03
C LEU A 231 -2.27 -8.13 1.57
N PHE A 232 -2.54 -8.27 2.88
CA PHE A 232 -2.92 -9.56 3.46
C PHE A 232 -4.34 -10.03 3.08
N ARG A 233 -5.20 -9.10 2.71
CA ARG A 233 -6.60 -9.41 2.33
C ARG A 233 -6.77 -9.70 0.85
N ILE A 234 -5.87 -9.21 -0.01
CA ILE A 234 -5.86 -9.50 -1.44
C ILE A 234 -5.44 -10.95 -1.65
N THR A 235 -6.21 -11.71 -2.41
CA THR A 235 -5.93 -13.12 -2.74
C THR A 235 -5.32 -13.29 -4.12
N ASP A 236 -5.59 -12.39 -5.06
CA ASP A 236 -5.04 -12.42 -6.41
C ASP A 236 -3.68 -11.71 -6.47
N GLU A 237 -2.67 -12.45 -6.87
CA GLU A 237 -1.28 -11.95 -6.93
C GLU A 237 -1.09 -10.83 -7.96
N SER A 238 -1.85 -10.84 -9.06
CA SER A 238 -1.80 -9.77 -10.06
C SER A 238 -2.40 -8.46 -9.51
N VAL A 239 -3.43 -8.56 -8.69
CA VAL A 239 -4.03 -7.42 -7.98
C VAL A 239 -3.09 -6.87 -6.92
N LYS A 240 -2.35 -7.74 -6.21
CA LYS A 240 -1.29 -7.30 -5.28
C LYS A 240 -0.20 -6.50 -6.01
N ASP A 241 0.27 -7.01 -7.14
CA ASP A 241 1.29 -6.32 -7.93
C ASP A 241 0.80 -4.95 -8.41
N ALA A 242 -0.41 -4.88 -8.94
CA ALA A 242 -1.03 -3.63 -9.37
C ALA A 242 -1.20 -2.64 -8.21
N PHE A 243 -1.57 -3.12 -7.02
CA PHE A 243 -1.67 -2.30 -5.82
C PHE A 243 -0.31 -1.73 -5.40
N VAL A 244 0.73 -2.58 -5.35
CA VAL A 244 2.11 -2.17 -5.04
C VAL A 244 2.61 -1.12 -6.04
N GLU A 245 2.31 -1.29 -7.33
CA GLU A 245 2.66 -0.30 -8.36
C GLU A 245 1.95 1.03 -8.15
N LYS A 246 0.67 1.03 -7.83
CA LYS A 246 -0.10 2.25 -7.52
C LYS A 246 0.50 2.98 -6.31
N ILE A 247 0.84 2.26 -5.23
CA ILE A 247 1.48 2.84 -4.04
C ILE A 247 2.82 3.50 -4.40
N ALA A 248 3.67 2.81 -5.18
CA ALA A 248 4.95 3.35 -5.61
C ALA A 248 4.79 4.58 -6.53
N LEU A 249 3.79 4.57 -7.43
CA LEU A 249 3.46 5.71 -8.29
C LEU A 249 2.89 6.91 -7.52
N TYR A 250 2.22 6.66 -6.40
CA TYR A 250 1.79 7.72 -5.48
C TYR A 250 2.97 8.47 -4.85
N GLY A 251 4.15 7.88 -4.92
CA GLY A 251 5.40 8.43 -4.38
C GLY A 251 5.77 7.88 -3.00
N TYR A 252 5.01 6.91 -2.50
CA TYR A 252 5.35 6.24 -1.24
C TYR A 252 6.50 5.25 -1.43
N ASN A 253 7.44 5.29 -0.51
CA ASN A 253 8.46 4.25 -0.36
C ASN A 253 8.77 4.00 1.12
N THR A 254 9.41 2.88 1.38
CA THR A 254 9.72 2.44 2.76
C THR A 254 10.80 3.27 3.46
N ASP A 255 11.66 3.98 2.72
CA ASP A 255 12.72 4.80 3.30
C ASP A 255 12.19 6.14 3.86
N THR A 256 11.07 6.62 3.31
CA THR A 256 10.46 7.89 3.73
C THR A 256 9.36 7.71 4.78
N SER A 257 8.99 6.48 5.11
CA SER A 257 7.69 6.21 5.65
C SER A 257 7.50 6.44 7.16
N ALA A 258 8.18 5.69 7.98
CA ALA A 258 7.65 5.54 9.35
C ALA A 258 8.17 6.58 10.34
N SER A 259 9.36 7.15 10.12
CA SER A 259 9.98 8.10 11.07
C SER A 259 9.73 9.57 10.75
N ASN A 260 9.31 9.89 9.52
CA ASN A 260 9.21 11.26 9.01
C ASN A 260 7.78 11.81 8.97
N PHE A 261 6.77 10.94 9.06
CA PHE A 261 5.37 11.36 8.99
C PHE A 261 4.62 11.06 10.28
N PRO A 262 3.64 11.90 10.64
CA PRO A 262 2.86 11.70 11.85
C PRO A 262 2.01 10.44 11.74
N LYS A 263 1.72 9.84 12.88
CA LYS A 263 0.69 8.83 13.02
C LYS A 263 -0.67 9.50 13.09
N TYR A 264 -1.69 8.84 12.54
CA TYR A 264 -3.07 9.34 12.54
C TYR A 264 -3.99 8.36 13.25
N ARG A 265 -4.91 8.91 14.05
CA ARG A 265 -6.08 8.21 14.56
C ARG A 265 -7.28 8.67 13.76
N VAL A 266 -8.02 7.77 13.16
CA VAL A 266 -9.31 8.08 12.55
C VAL A 266 -10.34 8.13 13.66
N SER A 267 -10.98 9.28 13.81
CA SER A 267 -12.06 9.48 14.79
C SER A 267 -13.43 9.16 14.22
N LYS A 268 -13.62 9.38 12.92
CA LYS A 268 -14.90 9.20 12.24
C LYS A 268 -14.74 9.19 10.72
N MET A 269 -15.59 8.46 10.01
CA MET A 269 -15.81 8.59 8.57
C MET A 269 -17.26 9.01 8.32
N ASN A 270 -17.45 10.09 7.58
CA ASN A 270 -18.76 10.62 7.22
C ASN A 270 -18.97 10.44 5.72
N PHE A 271 -20.16 9.96 5.33
CA PHE A 271 -20.54 9.71 3.94
C PHE A 271 -21.63 10.69 3.54
N TYR A 272 -21.33 11.58 2.59
CA TYR A 272 -22.26 12.57 2.08
C TYR A 272 -22.68 12.18 0.67
N ARG A 273 -24.00 12.11 0.43
CA ARG A 273 -24.55 11.85 -0.90
C ARG A 273 -24.29 13.04 -1.83
N ILE A 274 -23.77 12.75 -3.00
CA ILE A 274 -23.59 13.72 -4.08
C ILE A 274 -24.59 13.42 -5.16
N ASP A 275 -25.57 14.28 -5.28
CA ASP A 275 -26.60 14.29 -6.33
C ASP A 275 -26.70 15.70 -6.94
N ASP A 276 -27.77 15.99 -7.66
CA ASP A 276 -27.98 17.29 -8.31
C ASP A 276 -28.14 18.43 -7.31
N ASP A 277 -28.67 18.14 -6.11
CA ASP A 277 -28.90 19.15 -5.03
C ASP A 277 -27.65 19.40 -4.18
N PHE A 278 -26.61 18.57 -4.31
CA PHE A 278 -25.38 18.76 -3.56
C PHE A 278 -24.62 20.02 -4.00
N PRO A 279 -24.12 20.86 -3.07
CA PRO A 279 -23.44 22.11 -3.41
C PRO A 279 -22.07 21.83 -4.06
N LYS A 280 -22.06 21.71 -5.37
CA LYS A 280 -20.87 21.51 -6.21
C LYS A 280 -20.78 22.59 -7.26
N ILE A 281 -19.56 22.96 -7.66
CA ILE A 281 -19.29 23.79 -8.82
C ILE A 281 -18.87 22.85 -9.95
N THR A 282 -19.57 22.93 -11.09
CA THR A 282 -19.32 22.13 -12.29
C THR A 282 -18.70 22.96 -13.39
N GLY A 283 -18.29 22.34 -14.48
CA GLY A 283 -17.82 23.06 -15.68
C GLY A 283 -18.84 24.06 -16.22
N ASN A 284 -20.14 23.78 -16.10
CA ASN A 284 -21.23 24.66 -16.56
C ASN A 284 -21.39 25.92 -15.71
N ASP A 285 -20.90 25.92 -14.49
CA ASP A 285 -20.96 27.06 -13.57
C ASP A 285 -19.80 28.06 -13.79
N VAL A 286 -18.82 27.69 -14.62
CA VAL A 286 -17.66 28.53 -14.92
C VAL A 286 -17.95 29.41 -16.12
N PRO A 287 -18.02 30.75 -15.97
CA PRO A 287 -18.55 31.63 -17.00
C PRO A 287 -17.58 31.86 -18.17
N HIS A 288 -16.31 31.53 -18.03
CA HIS A 288 -15.28 31.85 -19.02
C HIS A 288 -14.37 30.65 -19.27
N SER A 289 -14.15 30.30 -20.55
CA SER A 289 -13.29 29.17 -20.96
C SER A 289 -11.82 29.35 -20.66
N GLU A 290 -11.38 30.57 -20.38
CA GLU A 290 -10.02 30.92 -19.98
C GLU A 290 -9.71 30.53 -18.52
N ILE A 291 -10.72 30.18 -17.74
CA ILE A 291 -10.56 29.68 -16.39
C ILE A 291 -10.17 28.20 -16.44
N VAL A 292 -8.88 27.91 -16.27
CA VAL A 292 -8.32 26.56 -16.41
C VAL A 292 -8.35 25.76 -15.12
N ARG A 293 -8.60 26.41 -13.97
CA ARG A 293 -8.67 25.73 -12.67
C ARG A 293 -9.58 26.48 -11.70
N VAL A 294 -10.42 25.72 -11.01
CA VAL A 294 -11.25 26.20 -9.88
C VAL A 294 -10.95 25.30 -8.68
N THR A 295 -10.73 25.94 -7.53
CA THR A 295 -10.62 25.29 -6.22
C THR A 295 -11.55 26.02 -5.27
N TYR A 296 -12.32 25.27 -4.48
CA TYR A 296 -13.25 25.86 -3.51
C TYR A 296 -13.32 25.03 -2.24
N GLU A 297 -13.93 25.56 -1.21
CA GLU A 297 -14.15 24.87 0.05
C GLU A 297 -15.63 24.78 0.37
N LEU A 298 -16.04 23.63 0.92
CA LEU A 298 -17.39 23.42 1.41
C LEU A 298 -17.36 23.47 2.95
N SER A 299 -18.31 24.18 3.54
CA SER A 299 -18.54 24.13 4.98
C SER A 299 -19.09 22.76 5.38
N ILE A 300 -18.38 22.05 6.26
CA ILE A 300 -18.76 20.70 6.69
C ILE A 300 -20.13 20.73 7.38
N SER A 301 -20.37 21.70 8.26
CA SER A 301 -21.65 21.83 8.93
C SER A 301 -22.82 22.15 7.98
N ALA A 302 -22.54 22.88 6.88
CA ALA A 302 -23.57 23.21 5.90
C ALA A 302 -23.96 22.02 5.00
N ILE A 303 -23.04 21.06 4.80
CA ILE A 303 -23.33 19.85 4.02
C ILE A 303 -23.87 18.69 4.86
N ASP A 304 -23.99 18.82 6.18
CA ASP A 304 -24.50 17.76 7.06
C ASP A 304 -25.93 17.29 6.71
N LYS A 305 -26.72 18.12 6.02
CA LYS A 305 -28.04 17.71 5.49
C LYS A 305 -27.97 16.61 4.40
N TYR A 306 -26.79 16.38 3.81
CA TYR A 306 -26.55 15.31 2.82
C TYR A 306 -25.87 14.08 3.45
N LEU A 307 -25.70 14.05 4.77
CA LEU A 307 -25.09 12.92 5.47
C LEU A 307 -26.00 11.71 5.40
N GLU A 308 -25.48 10.60 4.85
CA GLU A 308 -26.21 9.33 4.74
C GLU A 308 -25.70 8.26 5.72
N GLY A 309 -24.47 8.39 6.19
CA GLY A 309 -23.87 7.38 7.07
C GLY A 309 -22.64 7.88 7.81
N GLU A 310 -22.36 7.21 8.89
CA GLU A 310 -21.20 7.45 9.75
C GLU A 310 -20.58 6.11 10.18
N LYS A 311 -19.26 6.07 10.34
CA LYS A 311 -18.50 4.93 10.87
C LYS A 311 -17.40 5.40 11.82
#